data_6665832fd3347f813d946df80f30a756
#
_entry.id   6665832fd3347f813d946df80f30a756
#
_cell.length_a   1.000
_cell.length_b   1.000
_cell.length_c   1.000
_cell.angle_alpha   90.00
_cell.angle_beta   90.00
_cell.angle_gamma   90.00
#
_symmetry.space_group_name_H-M   'P 1'
#
loop_
_entity.id
_entity.type
_entity.pdbx_description
1 polymer ?
#
loop_
_entity_poly.entity_id
_entity_poly.type
_entity_poly.pdbx_seq_one_letter_code
_entity_poly.pdbx_strand_id
1 'polypeptide(L)'
;LERDKPLGIDKNWPARFLLRLMELDAAPAYRNASAACDDARAVKDAGEQEAMRASSKVNDDCMAEFEALIRPGITEKEMAEAIRGIYAAHGCSGVSFPPICGFGAHAADPHHDNDDTPLEAGQCVLIDVGGVYQDYCSDMTRTFFTGEPSEEERKVYELVRQAQAAAEALVKPGVRLCDIDAAARDLITEAGYGPYFNHRLGHFIGCLLYTSDAADDLIG
;
A
#
# COMPACT_ATOMS: atom_id res chain seq x y z
N LEU A 1 4.71 29.91 21.48
CA LEU A 1 5.13 30.20 20.10
C LEU A 1 6.12 31.37 20.12
N GLU A 2 7.31 31.17 19.54
CA GLU A 2 8.25 32.23 19.27
C GLU A 2 7.76 32.99 18.03
N ARG A 3 7.16 34.16 18.24
CA ARG A 3 6.48 34.89 17.16
C ARG A 3 7.42 35.51 16.11
N ASP A 4 8.71 35.49 16.35
CA ASP A 4 9.77 35.97 15.47
C ASP A 4 10.35 34.89 14.56
N LYS A 5 9.91 33.65 14.70
CA LYS A 5 10.38 32.51 13.90
C LYS A 5 9.30 32.00 12.92
N PRO A 6 9.70 31.44 11.77
CA PRO A 6 8.77 30.75 10.88
C PRO A 6 8.07 29.59 11.59
N LEU A 7 6.80 29.36 11.28
CA LEU A 7 6.02 28.23 11.77
C LEU A 7 6.03 27.10 10.75
N GLY A 8 6.42 25.91 11.20
CA GLY A 8 6.35 24.68 10.42
C GLY A 8 4.91 24.15 10.37
N ILE A 9 4.45 23.81 9.18
CA ILE A 9 3.10 23.28 8.92
C ILE A 9 3.25 21.93 8.22
N ASP A 10 2.49 20.93 8.70
CA ASP A 10 2.41 19.64 8.01
C ASP A 10 1.61 19.75 6.70
N LYS A 11 2.07 19.07 5.64
CA LYS A 11 1.46 19.07 4.30
C LYS A 11 -0.02 18.62 4.30
N ASN A 12 -0.37 17.73 5.23
CA ASN A 12 -1.72 17.17 5.34
C ASN A 12 -2.61 17.96 6.32
N TRP A 13 -2.09 19.05 6.93
CA TRP A 13 -2.86 19.82 7.86
C TRP A 13 -3.96 20.62 7.13
N PRO A 14 -5.23 20.57 7.59
CA PRO A 14 -6.31 21.25 6.88
C PRO A 14 -6.05 22.74 6.70
N ALA A 15 -6.14 23.21 5.46
CA ALA A 15 -5.87 24.61 5.08
C ALA A 15 -6.65 25.63 5.93
N ARG A 16 -7.86 25.29 6.40
CA ARG A 16 -8.67 26.18 7.28
C ARG A 16 -7.92 26.61 8.55
N PHE A 17 -7.07 25.74 9.11
CA PHE A 17 -6.30 26.11 10.29
C PHE A 17 -5.10 27.00 9.94
N LEU A 18 -4.44 26.73 8.81
CA LEU A 18 -3.37 27.57 8.30
C LEU A 18 -3.88 28.98 8.01
N LEU A 19 -5.00 29.10 7.30
CA LEU A 19 -5.63 30.41 7.01
C LEU A 19 -5.94 31.17 8.30
N ARG A 20 -6.45 30.47 9.32
CA ARG A 20 -6.73 31.11 10.61
C ARG A 20 -5.46 31.61 11.32
N LEU A 21 -4.34 30.86 11.23
CA LEU A 21 -3.07 31.32 11.77
C LEU A 21 -2.54 32.55 11.02
N MET A 22 -2.74 32.61 9.71
CA MET A 22 -2.36 33.76 8.89
C MET A 22 -3.19 35.00 9.25
N GLU A 23 -4.51 34.87 9.42
CA GLU A 23 -5.39 35.96 9.89
C GLU A 23 -5.00 36.51 11.27
N LEU A 24 -4.39 35.66 12.11
CA LEU A 24 -3.95 36.01 13.45
C LEU A 24 -2.52 36.55 13.52
N ASP A 25 -1.85 36.70 12.37
CA ASP A 25 -0.43 37.06 12.30
C ASP A 25 0.43 36.20 13.28
N ALA A 26 0.15 34.88 13.32
CA ALA A 26 0.71 33.99 14.33
C ALA A 26 2.22 33.77 14.15
N ALA A 27 2.76 33.97 12.95
CA ALA A 27 4.18 33.84 12.63
C ALA A 27 4.55 34.71 11.42
N PRO A 28 5.84 35.13 11.29
CA PRO A 28 6.30 35.98 10.16
C PRO A 28 6.35 35.23 8.81
N ALA A 29 6.35 33.90 8.85
CA ALA A 29 6.30 33.04 7.67
C ALA A 29 5.81 31.64 8.03
N TYR A 30 5.35 30.91 7.02
CA TYR A 30 4.93 29.51 7.13
C TYR A 30 5.74 28.67 6.17
N ARG A 31 6.17 27.47 6.60
CA ARG A 31 6.97 26.55 5.80
C ARG A 31 6.45 25.14 5.95
N ASN A 32 6.57 24.34 4.89
CA ASN A 32 6.35 22.90 5.01
C ASN A 32 7.42 22.31 5.93
N ALA A 33 6.97 21.60 6.97
CA ALA A 33 7.83 20.94 7.96
C ALA A 33 7.45 19.45 8.11
N SER A 34 6.76 18.88 7.14
CA SER A 34 6.33 17.47 7.16
C SER A 34 7.50 16.52 7.27
N ALA A 35 8.65 16.82 6.66
CA ALA A 35 9.84 15.99 6.74
C ALA A 35 10.21 15.61 8.19
N ALA A 36 10.12 16.55 9.13
CA ALA A 36 10.41 16.24 10.53
C ALA A 36 9.47 15.19 11.16
N CYS A 37 8.19 15.21 10.74
CA CYS A 37 7.22 14.21 11.18
C CYS A 37 7.38 12.89 10.43
N ASP A 38 7.67 12.96 9.14
CA ASP A 38 7.86 11.79 8.27
C ASP A 38 9.13 11.03 8.68
N ASP A 39 10.24 11.72 8.93
CA ASP A 39 11.48 11.13 9.44
C ASP A 39 11.29 10.45 10.81
N ALA A 40 10.54 11.09 11.72
CA ALA A 40 10.25 10.51 13.02
C ALA A 40 9.43 9.22 12.94
N ARG A 41 8.55 9.09 11.94
CA ARG A 41 7.74 7.89 11.68
C ARG A 41 8.45 6.84 10.82
N ALA A 42 9.45 7.23 10.03
CA ALA A 42 10.14 6.33 9.11
C ALA A 42 10.90 5.21 9.86
N VAL A 43 11.54 5.56 10.99
CA VAL A 43 12.30 4.61 11.82
C VAL A 43 11.44 4.19 13.00
N LYS A 44 11.00 2.93 13.02
CA LYS A 44 10.13 2.36 14.05
C LYS A 44 10.92 1.93 15.26
N ASP A 45 10.47 2.32 16.45
CA ASP A 45 10.98 1.78 17.70
C ASP A 45 10.54 0.32 17.95
N ALA A 46 10.96 -0.28 19.06
CA ALA A 46 10.64 -1.68 19.35
C ALA A 46 9.14 -1.94 19.56
N GLY A 47 8.42 -0.98 20.18
CA GLY A 47 6.98 -1.07 20.38
C GLY A 47 6.21 -0.96 19.08
N GLU A 48 6.60 -0.02 18.22
CA GLU A 48 6.05 0.17 16.87
C GLU A 48 6.28 -1.06 15.98
N GLN A 49 7.48 -1.64 16.04
CA GLN A 49 7.80 -2.87 15.30
C GLN A 49 6.92 -4.05 15.74
N GLU A 50 6.63 -4.17 17.03
CA GLU A 50 5.75 -5.21 17.54
C GLU A 50 4.30 -4.98 17.08
N ALA A 51 3.82 -3.75 17.13
CA ALA A 51 2.49 -3.40 16.63
C ALA A 51 2.36 -3.70 15.11
N MET A 52 3.38 -3.40 14.31
CA MET A 52 3.41 -3.74 12.89
C MET A 52 3.38 -5.26 12.66
N ARG A 53 4.16 -6.03 13.44
CA ARG A 53 4.12 -7.51 13.33
C ARG A 53 2.74 -8.05 13.71
N ALA A 54 2.11 -7.50 14.75
CA ALA A 54 0.77 -7.88 15.15
C ALA A 54 -0.26 -7.58 14.07
N SER A 55 -0.20 -6.39 13.46
CA SER A 55 -1.08 -6.02 12.35
C SER A 55 -0.88 -6.92 11.12
N SER A 56 0.38 -7.19 10.74
CA SER A 56 0.69 -8.12 9.64
C SER A 56 0.21 -9.54 9.92
N LYS A 57 0.35 -9.99 11.19
CA LYS A 57 -0.13 -11.32 11.59
C LYS A 57 -1.65 -11.46 11.47
N VAL A 58 -2.39 -10.42 11.87
CA VAL A 58 -3.86 -10.40 11.69
C VAL A 58 -4.21 -10.46 10.20
N ASN A 59 -3.48 -9.75 9.36
CA ASN A 59 -3.68 -9.80 7.91
C ASN A 59 -3.44 -11.22 7.35
N ASP A 60 -2.37 -11.88 7.77
CA ASP A 60 -2.10 -13.29 7.42
C ASP A 60 -3.25 -14.21 7.87
N ASP A 61 -3.76 -14.04 9.10
CA ASP A 61 -4.83 -14.87 9.65
C ASP A 61 -6.16 -14.70 8.90
N CYS A 62 -6.43 -13.48 8.39
CA CYS A 62 -7.62 -13.20 7.58
C CYS A 62 -7.53 -13.78 6.16
N MET A 63 -6.34 -14.04 5.63
CA MET A 63 -6.14 -14.38 4.21
C MET A 63 -6.90 -15.64 3.77
N ALA A 64 -6.96 -16.66 4.63
CA ALA A 64 -7.72 -17.88 4.32
C ALA A 64 -9.23 -17.62 4.23
N GLU A 65 -9.75 -16.67 5.00
CA GLU A 65 -11.16 -16.26 4.93
C GLU A 65 -11.42 -15.42 3.67
N PHE A 66 -10.46 -14.59 3.24
CA PHE A 66 -10.54 -13.86 1.97
C PHE A 66 -10.53 -14.82 0.78
N GLU A 67 -9.65 -15.81 0.78
CA GLU A 67 -9.63 -16.86 -0.25
C GLU A 67 -10.97 -17.59 -0.34
N ALA A 68 -11.60 -17.87 0.80
CA ALA A 68 -12.90 -18.55 0.86
C ALA A 68 -14.06 -17.72 0.26
N LEU A 69 -13.89 -16.41 0.06
CA LEU A 69 -14.87 -15.56 -0.64
C LEU A 69 -14.85 -15.81 -2.16
N ILE A 70 -13.76 -16.36 -2.70
CA ILE A 70 -13.58 -16.54 -4.14
C ILE A 70 -14.56 -17.61 -4.63
N ARG A 71 -15.64 -17.14 -5.28
CA ARG A 71 -16.64 -17.99 -5.92
C ARG A 71 -17.25 -17.29 -7.13
N PRO A 72 -17.59 -18.02 -8.19
CA PRO A 72 -18.25 -17.42 -9.35
C PRO A 72 -19.50 -16.64 -8.96
N GLY A 73 -19.68 -15.47 -9.55
CA GLY A 73 -20.82 -14.59 -9.35
C GLY A 73 -20.71 -13.59 -8.19
N ILE A 74 -19.72 -13.70 -7.30
CA ILE A 74 -19.44 -12.61 -6.34
C ILE A 74 -18.94 -11.38 -7.10
N THR A 75 -19.41 -10.19 -6.74
CA THR A 75 -18.89 -8.95 -7.33
C THR A 75 -17.69 -8.42 -6.55
N GLU A 76 -16.89 -7.56 -7.19
CA GLU A 76 -15.74 -6.91 -6.54
C GLU A 76 -16.16 -6.10 -5.30
N LYS A 77 -17.27 -5.36 -5.40
CA LYS A 77 -17.84 -4.61 -4.26
C LYS A 77 -18.29 -5.54 -3.12
N GLU A 78 -18.98 -6.63 -3.44
CA GLU A 78 -19.41 -7.59 -2.42
C GLU A 78 -18.22 -8.24 -1.72
N MET A 79 -17.16 -8.58 -2.46
CA MET A 79 -15.93 -9.12 -1.90
C MET A 79 -15.24 -8.09 -1.00
N ALA A 80 -15.08 -6.85 -1.45
CA ALA A 80 -14.47 -5.78 -0.67
C ALA A 80 -15.23 -5.48 0.63
N GLU A 81 -16.56 -5.52 0.60
CA GLU A 81 -17.36 -5.32 1.81
C GLU A 81 -17.25 -6.52 2.77
N ALA A 82 -17.23 -7.74 2.26
CA ALA A 82 -17.01 -8.93 3.08
C ALA A 82 -15.62 -8.90 3.76
N ILE A 83 -14.58 -8.46 3.06
CA ILE A 83 -13.23 -8.27 3.59
C ILE A 83 -13.22 -7.27 4.77
N ARG A 84 -13.95 -6.14 4.67
CA ARG A 84 -14.11 -5.20 5.79
C ARG A 84 -14.73 -5.86 7.02
N GLY A 85 -15.75 -6.69 6.80
CA GLY A 85 -16.41 -7.45 7.87
C GLY A 85 -15.48 -8.45 8.56
N ILE A 86 -14.64 -9.15 7.79
CA ILE A 86 -13.64 -10.09 8.31
C ILE A 86 -12.60 -9.35 9.15
N TYR A 87 -12.03 -8.23 8.68
CA TYR A 87 -11.12 -7.43 9.49
C TYR A 87 -11.73 -6.96 10.81
N ALA A 88 -12.99 -6.50 10.77
CA ALA A 88 -13.68 -6.09 11.98
C ALA A 88 -13.85 -7.25 12.97
N ALA A 89 -14.15 -8.47 12.49
CA ALA A 89 -14.25 -9.68 13.30
C ALA A 89 -12.92 -10.08 13.94
N HIS A 90 -11.80 -9.80 13.28
CA HIS A 90 -10.45 -10.00 13.79
C HIS A 90 -9.90 -8.83 14.65
N GLY A 91 -10.75 -7.86 14.99
CA GLY A 91 -10.42 -6.78 15.91
C GLY A 91 -9.67 -5.60 15.28
N CYS A 92 -9.64 -5.49 13.96
CA CYS A 92 -9.16 -4.29 13.29
C CYS A 92 -10.12 -3.13 13.51
N SER A 93 -9.59 -1.93 13.75
CA SER A 93 -10.37 -0.70 13.88
C SER A 93 -10.85 -0.13 12.54
N GLY A 94 -10.31 -0.65 11.42
CA GLY A 94 -10.65 -0.27 10.07
C GLY A 94 -9.72 -0.94 9.05
N VAL A 95 -9.73 -0.42 7.83
CA VAL A 95 -8.83 -0.83 6.76
C VAL A 95 -7.73 0.22 6.56
N SER A 96 -6.53 -0.20 6.17
CA SER A 96 -5.39 0.70 5.90
C SER A 96 -5.64 1.56 4.66
N PHE A 97 -6.36 0.99 3.69
CA PHE A 97 -6.84 1.59 2.45
C PHE A 97 -8.10 0.85 1.98
N PRO A 98 -8.90 1.39 1.05
CA PRO A 98 -10.02 0.66 0.47
C PRO A 98 -9.53 -0.66 -0.13
N PRO A 99 -10.09 -1.84 0.25
CA PRO A 99 -9.71 -3.11 -0.35
C PRO A 99 -9.83 -3.05 -1.87
N ILE A 100 -8.83 -3.51 -2.60
CA ILE A 100 -8.85 -3.63 -4.05
C ILE A 100 -9.06 -5.10 -4.39
N CYS A 101 -10.16 -5.38 -5.10
CA CYS A 101 -10.53 -6.72 -5.56
C CYS A 101 -10.64 -6.65 -7.09
N GLY A 102 -9.57 -7.02 -7.81
CA GLY A 102 -9.55 -6.97 -9.28
C GLY A 102 -9.78 -8.35 -9.88
N PHE A 103 -10.79 -8.49 -10.74
CA PHE A 103 -11.10 -9.72 -11.44
C PHE A 103 -10.69 -9.65 -12.92
N GLY A 104 -10.00 -10.67 -13.41
CA GLY A 104 -9.55 -10.73 -14.79
C GLY A 104 -8.71 -9.51 -15.19
N ALA A 105 -9.17 -8.72 -16.17
CA ALA A 105 -8.47 -7.53 -16.65
C ALA A 105 -8.32 -6.42 -15.59
N HIS A 106 -9.24 -6.32 -14.64
CA HIS A 106 -9.16 -5.32 -13.56
C HIS A 106 -7.97 -5.56 -12.62
N ALA A 107 -7.46 -6.79 -12.52
CA ALA A 107 -6.25 -7.11 -11.75
C ALA A 107 -4.98 -6.41 -12.28
N ALA A 108 -5.02 -5.83 -13.47
CA ALA A 108 -3.90 -5.09 -14.05
C ALA A 108 -3.84 -3.61 -13.64
N ASP A 109 -4.90 -3.08 -13.02
CA ASP A 109 -4.94 -1.70 -12.53
C ASP A 109 -4.56 -1.66 -11.03
N PRO A 110 -3.39 -1.09 -10.67
CA PRO A 110 -2.93 -1.05 -9.28
C PRO A 110 -3.81 -0.16 -8.37
N HIS A 111 -4.68 0.67 -8.94
CA HIS A 111 -5.60 1.55 -8.21
C HIS A 111 -7.06 1.32 -8.61
N HIS A 112 -7.38 0.08 -8.99
CA HIS A 112 -8.73 -0.26 -9.42
C HIS A 112 -9.79 0.08 -8.37
N ASP A 113 -10.81 0.80 -8.80
CA ASP A 113 -12.02 1.05 -8.00
C ASP A 113 -13.00 -0.11 -8.21
N ASN A 114 -13.28 -0.87 -7.16
CA ASN A 114 -14.21 -2.01 -7.20
C ASN A 114 -15.57 -1.60 -7.77
N ASP A 115 -16.09 -2.38 -8.68
CA ASP A 115 -17.41 -2.18 -9.26
C ASP A 115 -18.33 -3.42 -9.12
N ASP A 116 -19.42 -3.46 -9.87
CA ASP A 116 -20.37 -4.56 -9.83
C ASP A 116 -20.01 -5.72 -10.81
N THR A 117 -18.76 -5.76 -11.29
CA THR A 117 -18.24 -6.84 -12.12
C THR A 117 -18.24 -8.16 -11.36
N PRO A 118 -18.95 -9.18 -11.85
CA PRO A 118 -18.99 -10.50 -11.20
C PRO A 118 -17.75 -11.31 -11.57
N LEU A 119 -17.27 -12.11 -10.63
CA LEU A 119 -16.20 -13.08 -10.88
C LEU A 119 -16.69 -14.21 -11.79
N GLU A 120 -15.97 -14.46 -12.86
CA GLU A 120 -16.21 -15.57 -13.78
C GLU A 120 -15.21 -16.72 -13.56
N ALA A 121 -15.58 -17.91 -13.98
CA ALA A 121 -14.70 -19.06 -13.92
C ALA A 121 -13.49 -18.89 -14.87
N GLY A 122 -12.30 -19.28 -14.41
CA GLY A 122 -11.07 -19.19 -15.19
C GLY A 122 -10.35 -17.84 -15.10
N GLN A 123 -10.90 -16.88 -14.36
CA GLN A 123 -10.25 -15.57 -14.17
C GLN A 123 -9.20 -15.57 -13.07
N CYS A 124 -8.23 -14.67 -13.23
CA CYS A 124 -7.36 -14.19 -12.17
C CYS A 124 -8.16 -13.36 -11.16
N VAL A 125 -7.84 -13.49 -9.88
CA VAL A 125 -8.40 -12.72 -8.77
C VAL A 125 -7.24 -12.10 -8.01
N LEU A 126 -7.12 -10.78 -8.06
CA LEU A 126 -6.18 -10.03 -7.24
C LEU A 126 -6.93 -9.47 -6.03
N ILE A 127 -6.38 -9.71 -4.85
CA ILE A 127 -6.86 -9.16 -3.57
C ILE A 127 -5.72 -8.37 -2.96
N ASP A 128 -5.87 -7.04 -2.88
CA ASP A 128 -4.93 -6.12 -2.26
C ASP A 128 -5.60 -5.43 -1.08
N VAL A 129 -5.11 -5.70 0.12
CA VAL A 129 -5.82 -5.45 1.37
C VAL A 129 -4.89 -5.13 2.52
N GLY A 130 -5.39 -4.35 3.45
CA GLY A 130 -4.71 -4.08 4.70
C GLY A 130 -5.68 -3.70 5.80
N GLY A 131 -5.43 -4.20 7.01
CA GLY A 131 -6.18 -3.84 8.22
C GLY A 131 -5.40 -2.87 9.10
N VAL A 132 -6.12 -2.11 9.93
CA VAL A 132 -5.53 -1.30 11.01
C VAL A 132 -5.75 -2.04 12.31
N TYR A 133 -4.68 -2.57 12.87
CA TYR A 133 -4.71 -3.27 14.15
C TYR A 133 -3.74 -2.62 15.14
N GLN A 134 -4.21 -2.29 16.35
CA GLN A 134 -3.43 -1.56 17.35
C GLN A 134 -2.82 -0.25 16.80
N ASP A 135 -3.61 0.49 16.01
CA ASP A 135 -3.25 1.75 15.36
C ASP A 135 -2.13 1.65 14.31
N TYR A 136 -1.75 0.43 13.87
CA TYR A 136 -0.75 0.20 12.82
C TYR A 136 -1.39 -0.49 11.61
N CYS A 137 -0.96 -0.02 10.45
CA CYS A 137 -1.42 -0.54 9.15
C CYS A 137 -0.70 -1.86 8.81
N SER A 138 -1.42 -2.75 8.13
CA SER A 138 -0.85 -3.82 7.31
C SER A 138 -1.17 -3.59 5.84
N ASP A 139 -0.46 -4.30 4.97
CA ASP A 139 -0.60 -4.21 3.52
C ASP A 139 -0.16 -5.53 2.90
N MET A 140 -1.01 -6.14 2.09
CA MET A 140 -0.75 -7.45 1.50
C MET A 140 -1.55 -7.66 0.23
N THR A 141 -0.86 -7.99 -0.85
CA THR A 141 -1.48 -8.43 -2.10
C THR A 141 -1.34 -9.94 -2.29
N ARG A 142 -2.41 -10.60 -2.73
CA ARG A 142 -2.40 -12.00 -3.17
C ARG A 142 -3.16 -12.14 -4.48
N THR A 143 -2.63 -13.02 -5.33
CA THR A 143 -3.23 -13.33 -6.63
C THR A 143 -3.62 -14.81 -6.66
N PHE A 144 -4.88 -15.06 -6.99
CA PHE A 144 -5.48 -16.38 -7.11
C PHE A 144 -5.99 -16.61 -8.54
N PHE A 145 -6.29 -17.85 -8.87
CA PHE A 145 -6.89 -18.22 -10.14
C PHE A 145 -8.08 -19.14 -9.88
N THR A 146 -9.22 -18.85 -10.50
CA THR A 146 -10.44 -19.68 -10.37
C THR A 146 -10.43 -20.91 -11.28
N GLY A 147 -9.32 -21.15 -11.97
CA GLY A 147 -9.10 -22.29 -12.85
C GLY A 147 -7.61 -22.48 -13.08
N GLU A 148 -7.25 -23.28 -14.08
CA GLU A 148 -5.85 -23.47 -14.48
C GLU A 148 -5.36 -22.20 -15.22
N PRO A 149 -4.36 -21.47 -14.71
CA PRO A 149 -3.85 -20.28 -15.39
C PRO A 149 -3.16 -20.67 -16.71
N SER A 150 -3.25 -19.78 -17.70
CA SER A 150 -2.51 -19.91 -18.95
C SER A 150 -0.99 -19.92 -18.73
N GLU A 151 -0.24 -20.36 -19.74
CA GLU A 151 1.23 -20.33 -19.70
C GLU A 151 1.77 -18.89 -19.49
N GLU A 152 1.12 -17.90 -20.10
CA GLU A 152 1.49 -16.50 -20.00
C GLU A 152 1.22 -15.94 -18.58
N GLU A 153 0.05 -16.21 -18.00
CA GLU A 153 -0.28 -15.81 -16.64
C GLU A 153 0.70 -16.44 -15.63
N ARG A 154 1.00 -17.71 -15.80
CA ARG A 154 1.97 -18.42 -14.96
C ARG A 154 3.38 -17.82 -15.07
N LYS A 155 3.79 -17.48 -16.29
CA LYS A 155 5.08 -16.84 -16.58
C LYS A 155 5.16 -15.44 -15.92
N VAL A 156 4.13 -14.63 -16.08
CA VAL A 156 4.08 -13.28 -15.49
C VAL A 156 4.05 -13.35 -13.96
N TYR A 157 3.24 -14.22 -13.38
CA TYR A 157 3.20 -14.45 -11.94
C TYR A 157 4.57 -14.81 -11.36
N GLU A 158 5.26 -15.77 -11.99
CA GLU A 158 6.59 -16.21 -11.55
C GLU A 158 7.65 -15.12 -11.73
N LEU A 159 7.57 -14.33 -12.80
CA LEU A 159 8.45 -13.18 -13.03
C LEU A 159 8.29 -12.13 -11.93
N VAL A 160 7.05 -11.77 -11.58
CA VAL A 160 6.76 -10.80 -10.51
C VAL A 160 7.26 -11.33 -9.16
N ARG A 161 7.06 -12.62 -8.87
CA ARG A 161 7.56 -13.25 -7.65
C ARG A 161 9.09 -13.20 -7.57
N GLN A 162 9.80 -13.44 -8.68
CA GLN A 162 11.26 -13.34 -8.74
C GLN A 162 11.74 -11.91 -8.59
N ALA A 163 11.08 -10.96 -9.23
CA ALA A 163 11.40 -9.54 -9.13
C ALA A 163 11.25 -9.02 -7.68
N GLN A 164 10.15 -9.39 -7.01
CA GLN A 164 9.93 -9.08 -5.59
C GLN A 164 11.05 -9.67 -4.72
N ALA A 165 11.36 -10.96 -4.87
CA ALA A 165 12.40 -11.62 -4.08
C ALA A 165 13.80 -11.00 -4.30
N ALA A 166 14.12 -10.57 -5.53
CA ALA A 166 15.37 -9.89 -5.85
C ALA A 166 15.46 -8.52 -5.14
N ALA A 167 14.37 -7.77 -5.11
CA ALA A 167 14.30 -6.50 -4.41
C ALA A 167 14.41 -6.68 -2.89
N GLU A 168 13.67 -7.63 -2.30
CA GLU A 168 13.73 -7.95 -0.86
C GLU A 168 15.15 -8.32 -0.41
N ALA A 169 15.89 -9.08 -1.23
CA ALA A 169 17.26 -9.49 -0.93
C ALA A 169 18.24 -8.31 -0.82
N LEU A 170 17.89 -7.15 -1.38
CA LEU A 170 18.71 -5.92 -1.28
C LEU A 170 18.38 -5.08 -0.05
N VAL A 171 17.28 -5.34 0.66
CA VAL A 171 16.83 -4.52 1.80
C VAL A 171 17.81 -4.66 2.95
N LYS A 172 18.60 -3.61 3.19
CA LYS A 172 19.55 -3.51 4.31
C LYS A 172 19.90 -2.04 4.57
N PRO A 173 20.41 -1.70 5.76
CA PRO A 173 20.81 -0.34 6.05
C PRO A 173 21.80 0.22 5.02
N GLY A 174 21.56 1.46 4.56
CA GLY A 174 22.42 2.18 3.61
C GLY A 174 22.14 1.92 2.14
N VAL A 175 21.19 1.04 1.77
CA VAL A 175 20.74 0.89 0.38
C VAL A 175 19.73 1.98 0.05
N ARG A 176 19.87 2.59 -1.13
CA ARG A 176 18.90 3.57 -1.63
C ARG A 176 17.62 2.87 -2.07
N LEU A 177 16.46 3.48 -1.82
CA LEU A 177 15.16 2.92 -2.22
C LEU A 177 15.05 2.73 -3.74
N CYS A 178 15.66 3.64 -4.53
CA CYS A 178 15.70 3.52 -5.98
C CYS A 178 16.49 2.30 -6.48
N ASP A 179 17.52 1.84 -5.75
CA ASP A 179 18.27 0.63 -6.12
C ASP A 179 17.45 -0.63 -5.86
N ILE A 180 16.58 -0.60 -4.84
CA ILE A 180 15.62 -1.69 -4.54
C ILE A 180 14.54 -1.73 -5.62
N ASP A 181 13.97 -0.59 -6.03
CA ASP A 181 13.00 -0.52 -7.13
C ASP A 181 13.63 -0.99 -8.45
N ALA A 182 14.84 -0.53 -8.76
CA ALA A 182 15.56 -0.90 -9.99
C ALA A 182 15.75 -2.42 -10.09
N ALA A 183 16.07 -3.11 -9.00
CA ALA A 183 16.28 -4.56 -9.01
C ALA A 183 15.05 -5.35 -9.49
N ALA A 184 13.85 -4.93 -9.12
CA ALA A 184 12.61 -5.54 -9.62
C ALA A 184 12.28 -5.05 -11.03
N ARG A 185 12.41 -3.76 -11.27
CA ARG A 185 12.05 -3.10 -12.54
C ARG A 185 12.90 -3.59 -13.71
N ASP A 186 14.18 -3.79 -13.49
CA ASP A 186 15.10 -4.26 -14.53
C ASP A 186 14.75 -5.69 -14.96
N LEU A 187 14.49 -6.59 -14.02
CA LEU A 187 14.06 -7.96 -14.32
C LEU A 187 12.75 -7.99 -15.14
N ILE A 188 11.77 -7.18 -14.74
CA ILE A 188 10.49 -7.10 -15.45
C ILE A 188 10.69 -6.51 -16.85
N THR A 189 11.57 -5.51 -16.98
CA THR A 189 11.88 -4.84 -18.26
C THR A 189 12.63 -5.76 -19.21
N GLU A 190 13.65 -6.49 -18.73
CA GLU A 190 14.43 -7.45 -19.51
C GLU A 190 13.55 -8.59 -20.03
N ALA A 191 12.54 -8.97 -19.28
CA ALA A 191 11.56 -9.98 -19.71
C ALA A 191 10.53 -9.43 -20.72
N GLY A 192 10.57 -8.13 -21.06
CA GLY A 192 9.71 -7.49 -22.05
C GLY A 192 8.42 -6.87 -21.49
N TYR A 193 8.22 -6.86 -20.17
CA TYR A 193 7.02 -6.35 -19.52
C TYR A 193 7.19 -4.96 -18.90
N GLY A 194 8.33 -4.29 -19.08
CA GLY A 194 8.63 -2.96 -18.54
C GLY A 194 7.53 -1.92 -18.77
N PRO A 195 6.92 -1.80 -19.98
CA PRO A 195 5.84 -0.85 -20.22
C PRO A 195 4.58 -1.05 -19.37
N TYR A 196 4.39 -2.23 -18.79
CA TYR A 196 3.25 -2.56 -17.94
C TYR A 196 3.56 -2.36 -16.44
N PHE A 197 4.83 -2.20 -16.06
CA PHE A 197 5.22 -1.90 -14.68
C PHE A 197 5.35 -0.38 -14.49
N ASN A 198 4.21 0.28 -14.41
CA ASN A 198 4.06 1.73 -14.35
C ASN A 198 3.93 2.30 -12.93
N HIS A 199 3.96 1.44 -11.92
CA HIS A 199 3.88 1.80 -10.51
C HIS A 199 5.26 1.66 -9.83
N ARG A 200 5.52 2.39 -8.74
CA ARG A 200 6.69 2.17 -7.90
C ARG A 200 6.59 0.81 -7.19
N LEU A 201 7.75 0.24 -6.83
CA LEU A 201 7.80 -1.07 -6.18
C LEU A 201 7.16 -1.09 -4.79
N GLY A 202 7.26 0.00 -4.02
CA GLY A 202 6.76 0.04 -2.67
C GLY A 202 6.65 1.45 -2.10
N HIS A 203 6.29 1.52 -0.82
CA HIS A 203 6.10 2.75 -0.07
C HIS A 203 6.33 2.49 1.43
N PHE A 204 6.39 3.55 2.22
CA PHE A 204 6.46 3.44 3.68
C PHE A 204 5.11 3.02 4.27
N ILE A 205 5.18 2.28 5.38
CA ILE A 205 4.03 1.83 6.17
C ILE A 205 4.35 1.94 7.66
N GLY A 206 3.34 2.20 8.47
CA GLY A 206 3.44 2.30 9.93
C GLY A 206 2.07 2.57 10.56
N CYS A 207 1.96 3.54 11.45
CA CYS A 207 0.67 4.04 11.94
C CYS A 207 -0.16 4.72 10.84
N LEU A 208 0.45 5.02 9.71
CA LEU A 208 -0.19 5.51 8.49
C LEU A 208 0.38 4.75 7.29
N LEU A 209 -0.38 4.71 6.20
CA LEU A 209 0.11 4.31 4.89
C LEU A 209 0.61 5.57 4.16
N TYR A 210 1.89 5.59 3.78
CA TYR A 210 2.52 6.74 3.15
C TYR A 210 2.64 6.51 1.65
N THR A 211 1.81 7.17 0.86
CA THR A 211 1.76 6.96 -0.59
C THR A 211 2.59 7.95 -1.40
N SER A 212 3.04 9.08 -0.82
CA SER A 212 3.53 10.20 -1.64
C SER A 212 5.04 10.44 -1.60
N ASP A 213 5.76 10.07 -0.53
CA ASP A 213 7.08 10.64 -0.31
C ASP A 213 8.24 9.80 -0.89
N ALA A 214 8.03 8.51 -1.14
CA ALA A 214 9.04 7.69 -1.81
C ALA A 214 9.20 8.00 -3.32
N ALA A 215 8.24 8.72 -3.92
CA ALA A 215 8.31 9.10 -5.34
C ALA A 215 9.11 10.39 -5.56
N ASP A 216 9.16 11.29 -4.58
CA ASP A 216 9.91 12.54 -4.68
C ASP A 216 11.43 12.29 -4.55
N ASP A 217 11.84 11.23 -3.84
CA ASP A 217 13.24 10.80 -3.75
C ASP A 217 13.77 10.13 -5.03
N LEU A 218 12.88 9.75 -5.96
CA LEU A 218 13.25 9.13 -7.24
C LEU A 218 13.53 10.16 -8.36
N ILE A 219 13.24 11.45 -8.13
CA ILE A 219 13.41 12.53 -9.11
C ILE A 219 14.63 13.44 -8.77
N GLY A 220 15.42 13.09 -7.76
CA GLY A 220 16.63 13.78 -7.35
C GLY A 220 17.88 13.28 -8.10
#